data_fb724ce8db9d91004e019bba931e8f43
#
_entry.id   fb724ce8db9d91004e019bba931e8f43
#
_cell.length_a   1.000
_cell.length_b   1.000
_cell.length_c   1.000
_cell.angle_alpha   90.00
_cell.angle_beta   90.00
_cell.angle_gamma   90.00
#
_symmetry.space_group_name_H-M   'P 1'
#
loop_
_entity.id
_entity.type
_entity.pdbx_description
1 polymer ?
#
loop_
_entity_poly.entity_id
_entity_poly.type
_entity_poly.pdbx_seq_one_letter_code
_entity_poly.pdbx_strand_id
1 'polypeptide(L)'
;MSEGTIGTTSAKAAVYPGPAEGLARYKMVVEYNGTDYSGWQRQENAPSIQQTLEEAVEAFCGLQVLAQAAGRTDAGVHSSGQVVHLDLPEHHTPMRVMGALNAHLRPAPIAVRDVERAKPGFHARFSATSRRYLYRIQSRRAPAALDQGRVWWVPVTFNVEAMQEAALFLVGTHDFSTFRAAACQAKSPVKTLNELRVERAFS
;
A
#
# COMPACT_ATOMS: atom_id res chain seq x y z
N MET A 1 36.41 -36.37 7.63
CA MET A 1 35.01 -36.02 7.91
C MET A 1 35.04 -34.72 8.72
N SER A 2 34.78 -33.60 8.07
CA SER A 2 34.70 -32.29 8.71
C SER A 2 33.31 -31.75 8.45
N GLU A 3 32.50 -31.71 9.49
CA GLU A 3 31.15 -31.11 9.46
C GLU A 3 31.27 -29.59 9.39
N GLY A 4 30.79 -29.02 8.28
CA GLY A 4 30.65 -27.58 8.12
C GLY A 4 29.35 -27.11 8.72
N THR A 5 29.42 -26.44 9.88
CA THR A 5 28.28 -25.75 10.50
C THR A 5 27.90 -24.54 9.68
N ILE A 6 26.72 -24.58 9.03
CA ILE A 6 26.13 -23.44 8.34
C ILE A 6 25.54 -22.51 9.40
N GLY A 7 26.26 -21.44 9.70
CA GLY A 7 25.77 -20.38 10.57
C GLY A 7 24.65 -19.60 9.90
N THR A 8 23.42 -19.77 10.39
CA THR A 8 22.29 -18.89 10.05
C THR A 8 22.51 -17.50 10.66
N THR A 9 22.93 -16.56 9.85
CA THR A 9 23.01 -15.15 10.24
C THR A 9 21.58 -14.62 10.34
N SER A 10 21.02 -14.60 11.54
CA SER A 10 19.79 -13.87 11.86
C SER A 10 20.05 -12.38 11.60
N ALA A 11 19.45 -11.82 10.56
CA ALA A 11 19.47 -10.39 10.33
C ALA A 11 18.86 -9.70 11.55
N LYS A 12 19.66 -8.91 12.29
CA LYS A 12 19.17 -8.06 13.39
C LYS A 12 18.03 -7.20 12.82
N ALA A 13 16.82 -7.41 13.32
CA ALA A 13 15.68 -6.55 13.00
C ALA A 13 16.08 -5.10 13.33
N ALA A 14 16.04 -4.22 12.33
CA ALA A 14 16.31 -2.81 12.54
C ALA A 14 15.27 -2.28 13.54
N VAL A 15 15.72 -1.80 14.68
CA VAL A 15 14.86 -1.19 15.70
C VAL A 15 14.56 0.22 15.22
N TYR A 16 13.33 0.45 14.77
CA TYR A 16 12.85 1.78 14.42
C TYR A 16 12.47 2.54 15.68
N PRO A 17 12.67 3.88 15.73
CA PRO A 17 12.29 4.68 16.88
C PRO A 17 10.83 4.43 17.25
N GLY A 18 10.59 4.22 18.54
CA GLY A 18 9.24 4.14 19.08
C GLY A 18 8.53 5.49 19.05
N PRO A 19 7.25 5.54 19.42
CA PRO A 19 6.54 6.80 19.64
C PRO A 19 7.19 7.59 20.77
N ALA A 20 7.01 8.92 20.77
CA ALA A 20 7.41 9.78 21.87
C ALA A 20 6.61 9.47 23.14
N GLU A 21 7.08 9.98 24.29
CA GLU A 21 6.38 9.81 25.59
C GLU A 21 4.94 10.32 25.51
N GLY A 22 3.99 9.57 26.09
CA GLY A 22 2.55 9.87 26.05
C GLY A 22 1.86 9.50 24.72
N LEU A 23 2.62 9.06 23.72
CA LEU A 23 2.09 8.57 22.45
C LEU A 23 2.20 7.05 22.35
N ALA A 24 1.30 6.47 21.58
CA ALA A 24 1.37 5.07 21.15
C ALA A 24 1.31 4.97 19.63
N ARG A 25 2.00 3.99 19.07
CA ARG A 25 1.91 3.70 17.65
C ARG A 25 0.65 2.91 17.33
N TYR A 26 -0.12 3.42 16.38
CA TYR A 26 -1.30 2.74 15.84
C TYR A 26 -0.98 2.26 14.44
N LYS A 27 -1.29 0.98 14.20
CA LYS A 27 -1.30 0.37 12.87
C LYS A 27 -2.74 0.38 12.39
N MET A 28 -2.94 0.77 11.16
CA MET A 28 -4.27 0.82 10.55
C MET A 28 -4.26 0.26 9.15
N VAL A 29 -5.41 -0.26 8.73
CA VAL A 29 -5.69 -0.69 7.36
C VAL A 29 -6.60 0.34 6.73
N VAL A 30 -6.14 0.96 5.65
CA VAL A 30 -6.82 2.05 4.95
C VAL A 30 -7.20 1.62 3.55
N GLU A 31 -8.47 1.84 3.20
CA GLU A 31 -9.03 1.67 1.87
C GLU A 31 -9.26 3.05 1.25
N TYR A 32 -8.99 3.19 -0.05
CA TYR A 32 -9.28 4.44 -0.75
C TYR A 32 -9.50 4.26 -2.25
N ASN A 33 -10.35 5.12 -2.80
CA ASN A 33 -10.45 5.38 -4.22
C ASN A 33 -9.48 6.50 -4.59
N GLY A 34 -8.43 6.18 -5.34
CA GLY A 34 -7.36 7.12 -5.68
C GLY A 34 -7.61 7.98 -6.90
N THR A 35 -8.79 7.88 -7.56
CA THR A 35 -9.07 8.53 -8.85
C THR A 35 -8.72 10.01 -8.85
N ASP A 36 -9.13 10.74 -7.81
CA ASP A 36 -8.98 12.20 -7.72
C ASP A 36 -7.72 12.62 -6.92
N TYR A 37 -6.83 11.67 -6.64
CA TYR A 37 -5.61 11.90 -5.87
C TYR A 37 -4.35 11.72 -6.72
N SER A 38 -3.37 12.55 -6.45
CA SER A 38 -2.03 12.46 -7.04
C SER A 38 -1.15 11.39 -6.36
N GLY A 39 -1.78 10.33 -5.86
CA GLY A 39 -1.16 9.22 -5.19
C GLY A 39 -1.16 9.33 -3.66
N TRP A 40 -0.36 8.47 -3.04
CA TRP A 40 -0.25 8.44 -1.58
C TRP A 40 0.46 9.66 -1.01
N GLN A 41 1.65 9.97 -1.53
CA GLN A 41 2.59 10.90 -0.91
C GLN A 41 2.07 12.35 -0.92
N ARG A 42 2.14 13.00 0.25
CA ARG A 42 1.86 14.45 0.38
C ARG A 42 2.77 15.26 -0.54
N GLN A 43 2.18 16.21 -1.23
CA GLN A 43 2.85 17.14 -2.14
C GLN A 43 2.17 18.52 -2.08
N GLU A 44 2.88 19.57 -2.49
CA GLU A 44 2.40 20.94 -2.31
C GLU A 44 1.26 21.32 -3.28
N ASN A 45 1.27 20.77 -4.49
CA ASN A 45 0.46 21.26 -5.60
C ASN A 45 -0.73 20.38 -5.97
N ALA A 46 -0.99 19.30 -5.22
CA ALA A 46 -2.08 18.38 -5.56
C ALA A 46 -2.55 17.56 -4.34
N PRO A 47 -3.84 17.18 -4.27
CA PRO A 47 -4.38 16.39 -3.18
C PRO A 47 -3.72 15.01 -3.13
N SER A 48 -3.47 14.52 -1.93
CA SER A 48 -2.89 13.19 -1.69
C SER A 48 -3.64 12.47 -0.57
N ILE A 49 -3.59 11.13 -0.61
CA ILE A 49 -4.23 10.29 0.42
C ILE A 49 -3.60 10.56 1.79
N GLN A 50 -2.27 10.69 1.85
CA GLN A 50 -1.52 10.97 3.07
C GLN A 50 -1.97 12.27 3.71
N GLN A 51 -2.06 13.36 2.94
CA GLN A 51 -2.48 14.66 3.43
C GLN A 51 -3.89 14.61 4.00
N THR A 52 -4.85 14.04 3.28
CA THR A 52 -6.24 13.93 3.73
C THR A 52 -6.36 13.13 5.04
N LEU A 53 -5.57 12.06 5.18
CA LEU A 53 -5.53 11.28 6.42
C LEU A 53 -4.91 12.07 7.58
N GLU A 54 -3.81 12.79 7.35
CA GLU A 54 -3.13 13.63 8.34
C GLU A 54 -4.02 14.77 8.83
N GLU A 55 -4.76 15.43 7.92
CA GLU A 55 -5.74 16.48 8.24
C GLU A 55 -6.91 15.94 9.08
N ALA A 56 -7.39 14.71 8.77
CA ALA A 56 -8.40 14.05 9.59
C ALA A 56 -7.91 13.73 11.00
N VAL A 57 -6.63 13.40 11.17
CA VAL A 57 -6.00 13.20 12.49
C VAL A 57 -5.90 14.52 13.24
N GLU A 58 -5.45 15.59 12.58
CA GLU A 58 -5.36 16.92 13.18
C GLU A 58 -6.74 17.42 13.65
N ALA A 59 -7.78 17.21 12.84
CA ALA A 59 -9.16 17.55 13.21
C ALA A 59 -9.68 16.71 14.40
N PHE A 60 -9.23 15.46 14.55
CA PHE A 60 -9.63 14.57 15.64
C PHE A 60 -8.97 14.90 16.98
N CYS A 61 -7.67 15.14 16.99
CA CYS A 61 -6.91 15.26 18.25
C CYS A 61 -5.96 16.46 18.32
N GLY A 62 -5.97 17.37 17.33
CA GLY A 62 -5.14 18.57 17.31
C GLY A 62 -3.65 18.33 17.07
N LEU A 63 -3.25 17.09 16.71
CA LEU A 63 -1.85 16.75 16.49
C LEU A 63 -1.53 16.67 15.01
N GLN A 64 -0.46 17.33 14.61
CA GLN A 64 0.16 17.12 13.32
C GLN A 64 1.02 15.86 13.37
N VAL A 65 0.68 14.87 12.55
CA VAL A 65 1.34 13.57 12.50
C VAL A 65 1.89 13.31 11.11
N LEU A 66 2.84 12.39 11.01
CA LEU A 66 3.29 11.86 9.74
C LEU A 66 2.75 10.44 9.55
N ALA A 67 1.83 10.27 8.63
CA ALA A 67 1.28 8.96 8.27
C ALA A 67 2.26 8.17 7.37
N GLN A 68 2.78 7.07 7.89
CA GLN A 68 3.75 6.22 7.20
C GLN A 68 3.06 5.00 6.60
N ALA A 69 3.07 4.87 5.27
CA ALA A 69 2.49 3.73 4.58
C ALA A 69 3.49 2.60 4.33
N ALA A 70 2.98 1.37 4.16
CA ALA A 70 3.76 0.21 3.75
C ALA A 70 4.36 0.37 2.35
N GLY A 71 3.66 1.06 1.45
CA GLY A 71 4.12 1.39 0.11
C GLY A 71 3.40 2.62 -0.42
N ARG A 72 4.08 3.42 -1.23
CA ARG A 72 3.45 4.53 -1.94
C ARG A 72 2.66 3.98 -3.12
N THR A 73 1.52 4.59 -3.42
CA THR A 73 0.76 4.39 -4.65
C THR A 73 0.89 5.61 -5.53
N ASP A 74 0.91 5.42 -6.83
CA ASP A 74 0.97 6.49 -7.81
C ASP A 74 -0.41 7.15 -7.99
N ALA A 75 -0.46 8.25 -8.77
CA ALA A 75 -1.70 8.97 -9.06
C ALA A 75 -2.77 8.04 -9.65
N GLY A 76 -4.00 8.16 -9.17
CA GLY A 76 -5.14 7.38 -9.62
C GLY A 76 -5.21 5.95 -9.07
N VAL A 77 -4.17 5.44 -8.41
CA VAL A 77 -4.14 4.06 -7.89
C VAL A 77 -4.99 3.93 -6.63
N HIS A 78 -5.88 2.94 -6.62
CA HIS A 78 -6.72 2.59 -5.47
C HIS A 78 -5.99 1.67 -4.50
N SER A 79 -6.52 1.53 -3.30
CA SER A 79 -6.11 0.48 -2.37
C SER A 79 -7.30 -0.09 -1.64
N SER A 80 -7.35 -1.41 -1.50
CA SER A 80 -8.32 -2.09 -0.63
C SER A 80 -7.78 -2.38 0.77
N GLY A 81 -6.48 -2.10 1.03
CA GLY A 81 -5.87 -2.47 2.31
C GLY A 81 -4.44 -1.94 2.48
N GLN A 82 -4.22 -0.64 2.31
CA GLN A 82 -2.95 -0.01 2.62
C GLN A 82 -2.69 -0.07 4.12
N VAL A 83 -1.58 -0.65 4.51
CA VAL A 83 -1.13 -0.62 5.91
C VAL A 83 -0.42 0.70 6.18
N VAL A 84 -0.88 1.40 7.21
CA VAL A 84 -0.35 2.70 7.63
C VAL A 84 -0.03 2.64 9.12
N HIS A 85 0.98 3.38 9.58
CA HIS A 85 1.13 3.68 11.00
C HIS A 85 1.29 5.17 11.22
N LEU A 86 0.86 5.59 12.39
CA LEU A 86 1.08 6.92 12.95
C LEU A 86 1.07 6.84 14.48
N ASP A 87 1.58 7.86 15.13
CA ASP A 87 1.70 7.92 16.58
C ASP A 87 0.68 8.93 17.11
N LEU A 88 -0.22 8.49 18.02
CA LEU A 88 -1.30 9.28 18.63
C LEU A 88 -1.25 9.15 20.15
N PRO A 89 -1.94 10.06 20.91
CA PRO A 89 -2.06 9.94 22.34
C PRO A 89 -2.51 8.55 22.80
N GLU A 90 -1.78 7.97 23.72
CA GLU A 90 -2.00 6.59 24.17
C GLU A 90 -3.35 6.35 24.87
N HIS A 91 -4.00 7.41 25.36
CA HIS A 91 -5.32 7.28 25.99
C HIS A 91 -6.46 6.99 25.01
N HIS A 92 -6.24 7.10 23.69
CA HIS A 92 -7.27 6.75 22.71
C HIS A 92 -7.35 5.24 22.50
N THR A 93 -8.56 4.68 22.50
CA THR A 93 -8.77 3.29 22.12
C THR A 93 -8.73 3.14 20.58
N PRO A 94 -8.31 1.99 20.03
CA PRO A 94 -8.32 1.76 18.58
C PRO A 94 -9.69 2.00 17.94
N MET A 95 -10.77 1.58 18.59
CA MET A 95 -12.14 1.79 18.09
C MET A 95 -12.50 3.27 18.03
N ARG A 96 -12.10 4.07 19.03
CA ARG A 96 -12.32 5.52 19.02
C ARG A 96 -11.56 6.20 17.89
N VAL A 97 -10.29 5.82 17.66
CA VAL A 97 -9.47 6.32 16.56
C VAL A 97 -10.14 6.01 15.22
N MET A 98 -10.54 4.75 14.99
CA MET A 98 -11.21 4.36 13.76
C MET A 98 -12.50 5.15 13.50
N GLY A 99 -13.36 5.26 14.50
CA GLY A 99 -14.62 6.00 14.40
C GLY A 99 -14.43 7.48 14.13
N ALA A 100 -13.51 8.13 14.84
CA ALA A 100 -13.21 9.54 14.68
C ALA A 100 -12.60 9.83 13.29
N LEU A 101 -11.61 9.06 12.86
CA LEU A 101 -11.00 9.26 11.54
C LEU A 101 -12.02 9.08 10.42
N ASN A 102 -12.88 8.05 10.48
CA ASN A 102 -13.92 7.85 9.48
C ASN A 102 -14.99 8.96 9.50
N ALA A 103 -15.21 9.64 10.62
CA ALA A 103 -16.09 10.81 10.67
C ALA A 103 -15.45 12.02 9.98
N HIS A 104 -14.18 12.31 10.28
CA HIS A 104 -13.45 13.46 9.71
C HIS A 104 -13.01 13.27 8.25
N LEU A 105 -12.87 12.02 7.79
CA LEU A 105 -12.55 11.71 6.39
C LEU A 105 -13.71 12.01 5.42
N ARG A 106 -14.95 12.10 5.90
CA ARG A 106 -16.09 12.42 5.02
C ARG A 106 -15.99 13.85 4.48
N PRO A 107 -16.30 14.08 3.19
CA PRO A 107 -16.81 13.16 2.17
C PRO A 107 -15.73 12.46 1.34
N ALA A 108 -14.45 12.51 1.72
CA ALA A 108 -13.35 11.90 0.97
C ALA A 108 -13.59 10.38 0.80
N PRO A 109 -13.27 9.80 -0.37
CA PRO A 109 -13.42 8.38 -0.63
C PRO A 109 -12.27 7.56 -0.01
N ILE A 110 -12.05 7.75 1.30
CA ILE A 110 -11.03 7.11 2.12
C ILE A 110 -11.71 6.54 3.36
N ALA A 111 -11.41 5.30 3.71
CA ALA A 111 -11.94 4.66 4.90
C ALA A 111 -10.85 3.93 5.69
N VAL A 112 -10.85 4.11 7.00
CA VAL A 112 -10.05 3.33 7.94
C VAL A 112 -10.87 2.09 8.30
N ARG A 113 -10.42 0.91 7.85
CA ARG A 113 -11.13 -0.36 7.99
C ARG A 113 -10.81 -1.08 9.29
N ASP A 114 -9.60 -0.88 9.77
CA ASP A 114 -9.12 -1.51 11.00
C ASP A 114 -8.06 -0.63 11.66
N VAL A 115 -8.00 -0.69 13.00
CA VAL A 115 -7.00 0.00 13.82
C VAL A 115 -6.59 -0.90 14.98
N GLU A 116 -5.31 -1.07 15.19
CA GLU A 116 -4.76 -1.77 16.35
C GLU A 116 -3.56 -1.01 16.93
N ARG A 117 -3.23 -1.30 18.20
CA ARG A 117 -1.96 -0.87 18.75
C ARG A 117 -0.84 -1.68 18.12
N ALA A 118 0.13 -0.99 17.56
CA ALA A 118 1.26 -1.66 16.94
C ALA A 118 2.16 -2.31 18.00
N LYS A 119 2.75 -3.45 17.64
CA LYS A 119 3.78 -4.09 18.47
C LYS A 119 5.03 -3.19 18.53
N PRO A 120 5.82 -3.28 19.61
CA PRO A 120 7.10 -2.59 19.72
C PRO A 120 7.98 -2.83 18.47
N GLY A 121 8.61 -1.77 17.95
CA GLY A 121 9.46 -1.85 16.77
C GLY A 121 8.74 -1.94 15.42
N PHE A 122 7.41 -1.92 15.40
CA PHE A 122 6.64 -1.95 14.15
C PHE A 122 6.85 -0.65 13.34
N HIS A 123 7.07 -0.82 12.03
CA HIS A 123 7.09 0.26 11.05
C HIS A 123 6.41 -0.21 9.76
N ALA A 124 5.34 0.44 9.31
CA ALA A 124 4.52 -0.03 8.19
C ALA A 124 5.34 -0.39 6.94
N ARG A 125 6.31 0.44 6.56
CA ARG A 125 7.14 0.21 5.38
C ARG A 125 8.15 -0.92 5.55
N PHE A 126 8.80 -0.99 6.70
CA PHE A 126 9.95 -1.88 6.91
C PHE A 126 9.57 -3.21 7.54
N SER A 127 8.42 -3.27 8.21
CA SER A 127 7.85 -4.53 8.71
C SER A 127 6.97 -5.22 7.66
N ALA A 128 6.80 -4.63 6.46
CA ALA A 128 6.03 -5.25 5.39
C ALA A 128 6.78 -6.46 4.83
N THR A 129 6.14 -7.61 4.85
CA THR A 129 6.68 -8.88 4.33
C THR A 129 6.31 -9.11 2.86
N SER A 130 5.16 -8.60 2.42
CA SER A 130 4.70 -8.73 1.04
C SER A 130 3.84 -7.54 0.62
N ARG A 131 3.68 -7.35 -0.66
CA ARG A 131 2.74 -6.41 -1.27
C ARG A 131 2.03 -7.10 -2.40
N ARG A 132 0.70 -6.93 -2.48
CA ARG A 132 -0.12 -7.47 -3.55
C ARG A 132 -0.67 -6.33 -4.40
N TYR A 133 -0.66 -6.55 -5.71
CA TYR A 133 -1.21 -5.62 -6.69
C TYR A 133 -2.21 -6.36 -7.54
N LEU A 134 -3.34 -5.72 -7.85
CA LEU A 134 -4.37 -6.24 -8.71
C LEU A 134 -4.55 -5.30 -9.90
N TYR A 135 -4.27 -5.78 -11.10
CA TYR A 135 -4.61 -5.13 -12.35
C TYR A 135 -5.88 -5.76 -12.91
N ARG A 136 -6.92 -4.96 -13.08
CA ARG A 136 -8.18 -5.40 -13.67
C ARG A 136 -8.23 -4.94 -15.12
N ILE A 137 -8.36 -5.90 -16.04
CA ILE A 137 -8.47 -5.63 -17.48
C ILE A 137 -9.86 -6.03 -17.93
N GLN A 138 -10.58 -5.11 -18.56
CA GLN A 138 -11.87 -5.39 -19.17
C GLN A 138 -11.74 -5.49 -20.68
N SER A 139 -11.82 -6.73 -21.19
CA SER A 139 -11.71 -7.06 -22.61
C SER A 139 -13.11 -7.20 -23.21
N ARG A 140 -13.62 -6.13 -23.84
CA ARG A 140 -14.90 -6.12 -24.56
C ARG A 140 -14.99 -4.88 -25.47
N ARG A 141 -15.89 -4.94 -26.50
CA ARG A 141 -16.07 -3.83 -27.42
C ARG A 141 -16.62 -2.56 -26.73
N ALA A 142 -17.63 -2.72 -25.88
CA ALA A 142 -18.22 -1.60 -25.14
C ALA A 142 -17.29 -1.12 -24.02
N PRO A 143 -17.11 0.19 -23.81
CA PRO A 143 -16.29 0.73 -22.73
C PRO A 143 -16.87 0.39 -21.35
N ALA A 144 -16.03 0.53 -20.33
CA ALA A 144 -16.42 0.37 -18.93
C ALA A 144 -17.26 1.57 -18.49
N ALA A 145 -18.50 1.34 -18.06
CA ALA A 145 -19.34 2.39 -17.49
C ALA A 145 -19.32 2.33 -15.94
N LEU A 146 -19.62 1.16 -15.36
CA LEU A 146 -19.67 0.98 -13.90
C LEU A 146 -18.26 0.91 -13.26
N ASP A 147 -17.30 0.33 -13.98
CA ASP A 147 -15.91 0.19 -13.52
C ASP A 147 -14.97 1.25 -14.13
N GLN A 148 -15.51 2.37 -14.61
CA GLN A 148 -14.68 3.46 -15.10
C GLN A 148 -13.67 3.93 -14.02
N GLY A 149 -12.40 4.08 -14.41
CA GLY A 149 -11.30 4.40 -13.49
C GLY A 149 -10.80 3.22 -12.66
N ARG A 150 -11.47 2.05 -12.68
CA ARG A 150 -11.11 0.87 -11.90
C ARG A 150 -10.60 -0.31 -12.72
N VAL A 151 -10.74 -0.22 -14.05
CA VAL A 151 -10.27 -1.24 -14.99
C VAL A 151 -9.54 -0.59 -16.16
N TRP A 152 -8.58 -1.29 -16.69
CA TRP A 152 -8.02 -0.98 -17.98
C TRP A 152 -8.92 -1.57 -19.06
N TRP A 153 -9.66 -0.73 -19.77
CA TRP A 153 -10.52 -1.18 -20.85
C TRP A 153 -9.71 -1.36 -22.14
N VAL A 154 -9.89 -2.52 -22.77
CA VAL A 154 -9.25 -2.89 -24.03
C VAL A 154 -10.29 -3.52 -24.97
N PRO A 155 -10.52 -2.99 -26.19
CA PRO A 155 -11.58 -3.45 -27.09
C PRO A 155 -11.22 -4.71 -27.90
N VAL A 156 -10.19 -5.46 -27.47
CA VAL A 156 -9.73 -6.70 -28.12
C VAL A 156 -9.75 -7.87 -27.12
N THR A 157 -9.83 -9.08 -27.67
CA THR A 157 -9.79 -10.31 -26.86
C THR A 157 -8.34 -10.70 -26.58
N PHE A 158 -8.05 -11.12 -25.34
CA PHE A 158 -6.77 -11.62 -24.92
C PHE A 158 -6.74 -13.15 -24.88
N ASN A 159 -5.59 -13.73 -25.20
CA ASN A 159 -5.27 -15.10 -24.87
C ASN A 159 -4.72 -15.15 -23.44
N VAL A 160 -5.57 -15.53 -22.47
CA VAL A 160 -5.23 -15.54 -21.04
C VAL A 160 -4.18 -16.61 -20.73
N GLU A 161 -4.23 -17.73 -21.43
CA GLU A 161 -3.28 -18.84 -21.29
C GLU A 161 -1.88 -18.38 -21.70
N ALA A 162 -1.74 -17.75 -22.87
CA ALA A 162 -0.45 -17.20 -23.31
C ALA A 162 0.06 -16.08 -22.39
N MET A 163 -0.83 -15.26 -21.85
CA MET A 163 -0.45 -14.25 -20.84
C MET A 163 0.05 -14.91 -19.55
N GLN A 164 -0.58 -15.99 -19.08
CA GLN A 164 -0.14 -16.74 -17.90
C GLN A 164 1.21 -17.43 -18.15
N GLU A 165 1.43 -18.01 -19.32
CA GLU A 165 2.73 -18.58 -19.70
C GLU A 165 3.84 -17.51 -19.67
N ALA A 166 3.58 -16.33 -20.26
CA ALA A 166 4.51 -15.21 -20.24
C ALA A 166 4.77 -14.69 -18.81
N ALA A 167 3.76 -14.69 -17.94
CA ALA A 167 3.88 -14.27 -16.55
C ALA A 167 4.88 -15.11 -15.74
N LEU A 168 5.01 -16.41 -16.06
CA LEU A 168 5.94 -17.32 -15.38
C LEU A 168 7.40 -16.90 -15.55
N PHE A 169 7.76 -16.27 -16.67
CA PHE A 169 9.12 -15.76 -16.89
C PHE A 169 9.50 -14.60 -15.97
N LEU A 170 8.52 -13.93 -15.38
CA LEU A 170 8.74 -12.79 -14.47
C LEU A 170 8.77 -13.20 -12.99
N VAL A 171 8.34 -14.43 -12.68
CA VAL A 171 8.38 -14.94 -11.29
C VAL A 171 9.83 -15.26 -10.91
N GLY A 172 10.23 -14.88 -9.71
CA GLY A 172 11.59 -15.02 -9.22
C GLY A 172 12.27 -13.69 -8.96
N THR A 173 13.59 -13.71 -8.88
CA THR A 173 14.41 -12.51 -8.64
C THR A 173 15.06 -12.08 -9.94
N HIS A 174 14.66 -10.92 -10.45
CA HIS A 174 15.11 -10.40 -11.74
C HIS A 174 15.48 -8.93 -11.65
N ASP A 175 16.26 -8.47 -12.62
CA ASP A 175 16.47 -7.05 -12.87
C ASP A 175 15.29 -6.50 -13.69
N PHE A 176 14.48 -5.66 -13.05
CA PHE A 176 13.32 -5.00 -13.66
C PHE A 176 13.63 -3.59 -14.17
N SER A 177 14.87 -3.29 -14.56
CA SER A 177 15.28 -1.97 -15.08
C SER A 177 14.39 -1.48 -16.22
N THR A 178 14.01 -2.37 -17.14
CA THR A 178 13.15 -2.06 -18.30
C THR A 178 11.74 -1.58 -17.89
N PHE A 179 11.24 -2.01 -16.72
CA PHE A 179 9.94 -1.64 -16.19
C PHE A 179 10.01 -0.44 -15.23
N ARG A 180 11.19 0.14 -15.04
CA ARG A 180 11.40 1.20 -14.08
C ARG A 180 11.07 2.56 -14.68
N ALA A 181 10.21 3.34 -14.00
CA ALA A 181 10.00 4.74 -14.36
C ALA A 181 11.28 5.57 -14.20
N ALA A 182 11.50 6.57 -15.07
CA ALA A 182 12.68 7.42 -15.05
C ALA A 182 12.90 8.13 -13.69
N ALA A 183 11.81 8.51 -13.01
CA ALA A 183 11.84 9.18 -11.70
C ALA A 183 11.84 8.20 -10.50
N CYS A 184 12.04 6.91 -10.71
CA CYS A 184 11.98 5.91 -9.64
C CYS A 184 13.13 6.09 -8.62
N GLN A 185 12.80 6.34 -7.36
CA GLN A 185 13.74 6.55 -6.25
C GLN A 185 14.24 5.23 -5.60
N ALA A 186 13.88 4.06 -6.14
CA ALA A 186 14.33 2.78 -5.59
C ALA A 186 15.85 2.61 -5.79
N LYS A 187 16.56 2.18 -4.76
CA LYS A 187 18.01 2.00 -4.78
C LYS A 187 18.48 0.90 -5.75
N SER A 188 17.65 -0.14 -5.95
CA SER A 188 18.00 -1.27 -6.83
C SER A 188 16.81 -1.62 -7.72
N PRO A 189 17.05 -1.92 -9.02
CA PRO A 189 16.05 -2.45 -9.94
C PRO A 189 15.77 -3.94 -9.70
N VAL A 190 16.65 -4.64 -9.01
CA VAL A 190 16.49 -6.07 -8.71
C VAL A 190 15.38 -6.24 -7.68
N LYS A 191 14.37 -7.02 -8.03
CA LYS A 191 13.19 -7.32 -7.20
C LYS A 191 12.87 -8.81 -7.28
N THR A 192 12.25 -9.30 -6.21
CA THR A 192 11.68 -10.65 -6.19
C THR A 192 10.18 -10.56 -6.37
N LEU A 193 9.67 -11.18 -7.42
CA LEU A 193 8.25 -11.38 -7.66
C LEU A 193 7.90 -12.82 -7.24
N ASN A 194 7.18 -12.96 -6.14
CA ASN A 194 6.87 -14.26 -5.56
C ASN A 194 5.78 -14.99 -6.35
N GLU A 195 4.84 -14.25 -6.92
CA GLU A 195 3.71 -14.77 -7.67
C GLU A 195 3.24 -13.74 -8.71
N LEU A 196 2.93 -14.21 -9.90
CA LEU A 196 2.18 -13.47 -10.91
C LEU A 196 1.15 -14.41 -11.53
N ARG A 197 -0.12 -14.10 -11.32
CA ARG A 197 -1.24 -14.89 -11.80
C ARG A 197 -2.06 -14.06 -12.76
N VAL A 198 -2.41 -14.67 -13.89
CA VAL A 198 -3.34 -14.12 -14.87
C VAL A 198 -4.53 -15.07 -14.96
N GLU A 199 -5.70 -14.58 -14.65
CA GLU A 199 -6.92 -15.40 -14.65
C GLU A 199 -8.10 -14.64 -15.22
N ARG A 200 -9.05 -15.37 -15.78
CA ARG A 200 -10.32 -14.82 -16.24
C ARG A 200 -11.28 -14.78 -15.06
N ALA A 201 -11.69 -13.57 -14.67
CA ALA A 201 -12.79 -13.41 -13.72
C ALA A 201 -14.11 -13.50 -14.50
N PHE A 202 -15.03 -14.31 -14.01
CA PHE A 202 -16.41 -14.32 -14.49
C PHE A 202 -17.14 -13.15 -13.84
N SER A 203 -17.76 -12.30 -14.65
CA SER A 203 -18.64 -11.22 -14.24
C SER A 203 -20.08 -11.69 -14.23
#